data_1a747ef17e8bc41efa019000c0797d7c
#
_entry.id   1a747ef17e8bc41efa019000c0797d7c
#
_cell.length_a   1.000
_cell.length_b   1.000
_cell.length_c   1.000
_cell.angle_alpha   90.00
_cell.angle_beta   90.00
_cell.angle_gamma   90.00
#
_symmetry.space_group_name_H-M   'P 1'
#
loop_
_entity.id
_entity.type
_entity.pdbx_description
1 polymer ?
#
loop_
_entity_poly.entity_id
_entity_poly.type
_entity_poly.pdbx_seq_one_letter_code
_entity_poly.pdbx_strand_id
1 'polypeptide(L)'
;MKSLLRDKDGTIKGVETNRGTVLANKVAVVVSGHTTTITETAGLRLPIKSFNLAAFVSEPVKPLIDVIVNCPDLGVYLNQSDKGELVIGGAPDPGQSFRRDVKQNVFEEAVVTMLELFPAFRRLKLLRQWGGVLDIAHDATPIISATDIPGLFVSCGWWGGFKAVPAGGYTLAHLIATGQPHSVAAPFTLDRFHHLDFIVESGTTTAR
;
A
#
# COMPACT_ATOMS: atom_id res chain seq x y z
N MET A 1 14.79 -5.69 8.84
CA MET A 1 15.86 -5.65 7.83
C MET A 1 16.62 -4.35 8.01
N LYS A 2 17.93 -4.36 7.83
CA LYS A 2 18.80 -3.16 7.95
C LYS A 2 19.13 -2.59 6.57
N SER A 3 19.59 -3.44 5.66
CA SER A 3 20.03 -3.02 4.32
C SER A 3 19.95 -4.14 3.30
N LEU A 4 19.90 -3.76 2.04
CA LEU A 4 20.17 -4.61 0.90
C LEU A 4 21.69 -4.77 0.72
N LEU A 5 22.14 -5.97 0.40
CA LEU A 5 23.56 -6.26 0.17
C LEU A 5 23.82 -6.32 -1.33
N ARG A 6 24.88 -5.63 -1.78
CA ARG A 6 25.34 -5.61 -3.16
C ARG A 6 26.81 -6.06 -3.22
N ASP A 7 27.19 -6.71 -4.29
CA ASP A 7 28.59 -6.97 -4.58
C ASP A 7 29.27 -5.76 -5.26
N LYS A 8 30.53 -5.96 -5.63
CA LYS A 8 31.34 -4.91 -6.28
C LYS A 8 30.80 -4.50 -7.66
N ASP A 9 30.10 -5.41 -8.33
CA ASP A 9 29.51 -5.18 -9.65
C ASP A 9 28.12 -4.56 -9.54
N GLY A 10 27.66 -4.31 -8.30
CA GLY A 10 26.37 -3.69 -8.01
C GLY A 10 25.20 -4.66 -7.96
N THR A 11 25.40 -5.96 -8.19
CA THR A 11 24.35 -6.99 -8.16
C THR A 11 23.91 -7.29 -6.73
N ILE A 12 22.63 -7.56 -6.51
CA ILE A 12 22.10 -7.98 -5.22
C ILE A 12 22.71 -9.33 -4.81
N LYS A 13 23.09 -9.42 -3.53
CA LYS A 13 23.63 -10.64 -2.89
C LYS A 13 22.86 -11.08 -1.66
N GLY A 14 21.84 -10.32 -1.26
CA GLY A 14 21.02 -10.67 -0.10
C GLY A 14 20.60 -9.47 0.71
N VAL A 15 20.30 -9.74 1.97
CA VAL A 15 19.83 -8.72 2.93
C VAL A 15 20.56 -8.85 4.26
N GLU A 16 20.82 -7.72 4.90
CA GLU A 16 21.27 -7.66 6.29
C GLU A 16 20.06 -7.46 7.22
N THR A 17 20.00 -8.25 8.28
CA THR A 17 18.95 -8.15 9.29
C THR A 17 19.55 -8.01 10.69
N ASN A 18 18.72 -7.68 11.67
CA ASN A 18 19.12 -7.70 13.09
C ASN A 18 19.40 -9.11 13.64
N ARG A 19 19.06 -10.17 12.87
CA ARG A 19 19.29 -11.58 13.22
C ARG A 19 20.39 -12.23 12.39
N GLY A 20 21.08 -11.47 11.54
CA GLY A 20 22.12 -11.95 10.66
C GLY A 20 21.87 -11.66 9.20
N THR A 21 22.80 -12.08 8.36
CA THR A 21 22.76 -11.92 6.91
C THR A 21 22.08 -13.10 6.25
N VAL A 22 21.21 -12.81 5.27
CA VAL A 22 20.61 -13.82 4.39
C VAL A 22 21.12 -13.56 2.98
N LEU A 23 21.86 -14.53 2.43
CA LEU A 23 22.39 -14.46 1.07
C LEU A 23 21.34 -14.97 0.08
N ALA A 24 21.17 -14.25 -1.02
CA ALA A 24 20.25 -14.59 -2.11
C ALA A 24 20.67 -13.87 -3.40
N ASN A 25 20.52 -14.56 -4.53
CA ASN A 25 20.81 -13.97 -5.85
C ASN A 25 19.66 -13.11 -6.39
N LYS A 26 18.47 -13.25 -5.81
CA LYS A 26 17.29 -12.47 -6.15
C LYS A 26 16.60 -12.03 -4.85
N VAL A 27 16.26 -10.76 -4.74
CA VAL A 27 15.55 -10.18 -3.61
C VAL A 27 14.37 -9.37 -4.12
N ALA A 28 13.19 -9.62 -3.57
CA ALA A 28 11.99 -8.83 -3.84
C ALA A 28 11.67 -7.96 -2.62
N VAL A 29 11.51 -6.66 -2.84
CA VAL A 29 11.05 -5.71 -1.82
C VAL A 29 9.54 -5.52 -1.96
N VAL A 30 8.80 -6.05 -0.98
CA VAL A 30 7.33 -6.04 -0.93
C VAL A 30 6.91 -5.65 0.49
N VAL A 31 7.15 -4.39 0.84
CA VAL A 31 7.01 -3.90 2.23
C VAL A 31 6.16 -2.63 2.34
N SER A 32 5.32 -2.39 1.33
CA SER A 32 4.39 -1.26 1.27
C SER A 32 5.08 0.07 1.63
N GLY A 33 4.52 0.88 2.50
CA GLY A 33 5.00 2.21 2.85
C GLY A 33 6.47 2.31 3.30
N HIS A 34 7.14 1.20 3.59
CA HIS A 34 8.57 1.18 3.91
C HIS A 34 9.47 0.85 2.71
N THR A 35 8.92 0.71 1.52
CA THR A 35 9.69 0.31 0.33
C THR A 35 10.83 1.27 0.02
N THR A 36 10.58 2.58 0.02
CA THR A 36 11.64 3.60 -0.22
C THR A 36 12.77 3.51 0.78
N THR A 37 12.44 3.39 2.07
CA THR A 37 13.45 3.26 3.14
C THR A 37 14.39 2.07 2.91
N ILE A 38 13.87 0.98 2.34
CA ILE A 38 14.63 -0.22 2.06
C ILE A 38 15.43 -0.07 0.77
N THR A 39 14.80 0.39 -0.32
CA THR A 39 15.48 0.47 -1.63
C THR A 39 16.57 1.54 -1.66
N GLU A 40 16.43 2.61 -0.88
CA GLU A 40 17.45 3.64 -0.72
C GLU A 40 18.74 3.10 -0.09
N THR A 41 18.71 2.02 0.68
CA THR A 41 19.92 1.35 1.20
C THR A 41 20.79 0.75 0.08
N ALA A 42 20.18 0.49 -1.08
CA ALA A 42 20.88 0.06 -2.30
C ALA A 42 21.08 1.20 -3.31
N GLY A 43 20.75 2.45 -2.95
CA GLY A 43 20.84 3.61 -3.83
C GLY A 43 19.70 3.74 -4.86
N LEU A 44 18.61 2.96 -4.71
CA LEU A 44 17.47 3.00 -5.60
C LEU A 44 16.37 3.91 -5.02
N ARG A 45 16.00 4.95 -5.77
CA ARG A 45 14.85 5.80 -5.49
C ARG A 45 13.69 5.39 -6.39
N LEU A 46 12.51 5.25 -5.79
CA LEU A 46 11.29 4.87 -6.50
C LEU A 46 10.31 6.06 -6.53
N PRO A 47 9.49 6.17 -7.58
CA PRO A 47 8.48 7.23 -7.73
C PRO A 47 7.23 6.93 -6.88
N ILE A 48 7.44 6.72 -5.59
CA ILE A 48 6.38 6.43 -4.61
C ILE A 48 6.51 7.35 -3.40
N LYS A 49 5.38 7.58 -2.74
CA LYS A 49 5.28 8.36 -1.51
C LYS A 49 4.57 7.54 -0.44
N SER A 50 4.98 7.71 0.81
CA SER A 50 4.39 6.99 1.94
C SER A 50 3.45 7.89 2.73
N PHE A 51 2.29 7.36 3.08
CA PHE A 51 1.23 8.07 3.81
C PHE A 51 0.71 7.20 4.96
N ASN A 52 0.18 7.85 5.98
CA ASN A 52 -0.55 7.14 7.02
C ASN A 52 -2.02 7.00 6.61
N LEU A 53 -2.56 5.79 6.72
CA LEU A 53 -3.97 5.48 6.53
C LEU A 53 -4.59 5.10 7.87
N ALA A 54 -5.62 5.84 8.28
CA ALA A 54 -6.32 5.59 9.53
C ALA A 54 -7.42 4.53 9.37
N ALA A 55 -7.58 3.70 10.39
CA ALA A 55 -8.69 2.78 10.50
C ALA A 55 -9.23 2.73 11.93
N PHE A 56 -10.51 2.43 12.06
CA PHE A 56 -11.26 2.44 13.32
C PHE A 56 -12.10 1.17 13.42
N VAL A 57 -12.35 0.71 14.63
CA VAL A 57 -13.27 -0.39 14.88
C VAL A 57 -14.28 -0.01 15.96
N SER A 58 -15.55 -0.30 15.70
CA SER A 58 -16.64 -0.03 16.61
C SER A 58 -16.88 -1.15 17.63
N GLU A 59 -17.73 -0.89 18.60
CA GLU A 59 -18.43 -1.94 19.35
C GLU A 59 -19.26 -2.80 18.37
N PRO A 60 -19.50 -4.09 18.72
CA PRO A 60 -20.32 -4.96 17.90
C PRO A 60 -21.78 -4.51 17.90
N VAL A 61 -22.39 -4.52 16.73
CA VAL A 61 -23.82 -4.25 16.51
C VAL A 61 -24.46 -5.43 15.77
N LYS A 62 -25.77 -5.49 15.77
CA LYS A 62 -26.50 -6.49 14.98
C LYS A 62 -26.07 -6.42 13.51
N PRO A 63 -26.12 -7.54 12.76
CA PRO A 63 -25.84 -7.52 11.33
C PRO A 63 -26.68 -6.47 10.60
N LEU A 64 -26.01 -5.54 9.94
CA LEU A 64 -26.61 -4.41 9.21
C LEU A 64 -26.05 -4.31 7.78
N ILE A 65 -24.80 -4.71 7.59
CA ILE A 65 -24.07 -4.52 6.35
C ILE A 65 -23.39 -5.85 6.02
N ASP A 66 -23.74 -6.45 4.91
CA ASP A 66 -23.22 -7.71 4.39
C ASP A 66 -22.23 -7.53 3.23
N VAL A 67 -21.93 -6.29 2.87
CA VAL A 67 -21.03 -5.89 1.78
C VAL A 67 -20.00 -4.87 2.27
N ILE A 68 -18.91 -4.73 1.51
CA ILE A 68 -18.00 -3.60 1.70
C ILE A 68 -18.61 -2.37 1.03
N VAL A 69 -18.83 -1.31 1.80
CA VAL A 69 -19.20 0.01 1.26
C VAL A 69 -17.93 0.83 1.12
N ASN A 70 -17.68 1.29 -0.09
CA ASN A 70 -16.52 2.14 -0.40
C ASN A 70 -17.00 3.41 -1.11
N CYS A 71 -16.69 4.56 -0.54
CA CYS A 71 -17.00 5.87 -1.10
C CYS A 71 -15.70 6.67 -1.28
N PRO A 72 -14.97 6.47 -2.40
CA PRO A 72 -13.67 7.12 -2.62
C PRO A 72 -13.75 8.64 -2.63
N ASP A 73 -14.81 9.22 -3.19
CA ASP A 73 -15.00 10.67 -3.28
C ASP A 73 -15.12 11.34 -1.91
N LEU A 74 -15.62 10.61 -0.94
CA LEU A 74 -15.72 11.05 0.45
C LEU A 74 -14.57 10.51 1.33
N GLY A 75 -13.66 9.73 0.75
CA GLY A 75 -12.51 9.19 1.44
C GLY A 75 -12.85 8.24 2.59
N VAL A 76 -13.97 7.53 2.52
CA VAL A 76 -14.42 6.61 3.58
C VAL A 76 -14.79 5.25 3.00
N TYR A 77 -14.43 4.20 3.73
CA TYR A 77 -14.93 2.85 3.49
C TYR A 77 -15.33 2.20 4.80
N LEU A 78 -16.25 1.25 4.73
CA LEU A 78 -16.63 0.47 5.88
C LEU A 78 -17.10 -0.94 5.48
N ASN A 79 -16.92 -1.88 6.41
CA ASN A 79 -17.51 -3.20 6.35
C ASN A 79 -17.85 -3.68 7.76
N GLN A 80 -18.71 -4.65 7.89
CA GLN A 80 -19.05 -5.29 9.16
C GLN A 80 -18.34 -6.64 9.24
N SER A 81 -17.74 -6.92 10.40
CA SER A 81 -17.13 -8.21 10.69
C SER A 81 -18.19 -9.26 11.05
N ASP A 82 -17.83 -10.54 10.99
CA ASP A 82 -18.70 -11.65 11.43
C ASP A 82 -19.06 -11.57 12.92
N LYS A 83 -18.30 -10.82 13.71
CA LYS A 83 -18.54 -10.59 15.13
C LYS A 83 -19.42 -9.36 15.39
N GLY A 84 -19.76 -8.62 14.35
CA GLY A 84 -20.63 -7.46 14.40
C GLY A 84 -19.94 -6.10 14.47
N GLU A 85 -18.61 -6.02 14.66
CA GLU A 85 -17.91 -4.74 14.66
C GLU A 85 -17.90 -4.14 13.25
N LEU A 86 -18.07 -2.82 13.19
CA LEU A 86 -17.80 -2.07 11.96
C LEU A 86 -16.33 -1.69 11.90
N VAL A 87 -15.67 -2.05 10.82
CA VAL A 87 -14.33 -1.59 10.47
C VAL A 87 -14.48 -0.43 9.51
N ILE A 88 -14.02 0.73 9.92
CA ILE A 88 -14.17 2.00 9.21
C ILE A 88 -12.77 2.49 8.86
N GLY A 89 -12.54 2.84 7.61
CA GLY A 89 -11.30 3.48 7.18
C GLY A 89 -11.57 4.88 6.66
N GLY A 90 -10.60 5.76 6.90
CA GLY A 90 -10.61 7.12 6.40
C GLY A 90 -9.73 7.32 5.17
N ALA A 91 -9.68 8.54 4.66
CA ALA A 91 -8.71 8.95 3.67
C ALA A 91 -7.28 8.91 4.26
N PRO A 92 -6.24 8.77 3.42
CA PRO A 92 -4.87 8.95 3.88
C PRO A 92 -4.66 10.35 4.45
N ASP A 93 -3.80 10.45 5.46
CA ASP A 93 -3.29 11.74 5.91
C ASP A 93 -2.68 12.50 4.71
N PRO A 94 -3.04 13.76 4.47
CA PRO A 94 -2.54 14.54 3.33
C PRO A 94 -1.01 14.76 3.35
N GLY A 95 -0.37 14.57 4.51
CA GLY A 95 1.09 14.68 4.65
C GLY A 95 1.80 13.34 4.51
N GLN A 96 2.91 13.31 3.75
CA GLN A 96 3.80 12.15 3.75
C GLN A 96 4.27 11.84 5.17
N SER A 97 4.15 10.58 5.58
CA SER A 97 4.48 10.19 6.95
C SER A 97 4.71 8.70 7.08
N PHE A 98 5.65 8.32 7.95
CA PHE A 98 5.84 6.95 8.46
C PHE A 98 5.21 6.74 9.84
N ARG A 99 4.43 7.71 10.34
CA ARG A 99 3.71 7.60 11.61
C ARG A 99 2.62 6.54 11.51
N ARG A 100 2.29 5.95 12.66
CA ARG A 100 1.22 4.95 12.79
C ARG A 100 0.12 5.38 13.75
N ASP A 101 0.24 6.59 14.31
CA ASP A 101 -0.81 7.21 15.10
C ASP A 101 -1.81 7.92 14.18
N VAL A 102 -3.03 8.00 14.62
CA VAL A 102 -4.11 8.70 13.91
C VAL A 102 -4.16 10.15 14.40
N LYS A 103 -4.08 11.10 13.49
CA LYS A 103 -4.26 12.51 13.81
C LYS A 103 -5.73 12.81 14.12
N GLN A 104 -5.95 13.70 15.07
CA GLN A 104 -7.30 14.06 15.52
C GLN A 104 -8.18 14.59 14.38
N ASN A 105 -7.65 15.44 13.52
CA ASN A 105 -8.40 15.96 12.37
C ASN A 105 -8.81 14.88 11.37
N VAL A 106 -7.93 13.89 11.09
CA VAL A 106 -8.24 12.75 10.21
C VAL A 106 -9.34 11.88 10.82
N PHE A 107 -9.29 11.68 12.14
CA PHE A 107 -10.34 10.97 12.88
C PHE A 107 -11.68 11.68 12.77
N GLU A 108 -11.72 12.98 13.07
CA GLU A 108 -12.95 13.79 13.05
C GLU A 108 -13.57 13.82 11.65
N GLU A 109 -12.76 14.02 10.62
CA GLU A 109 -13.21 14.02 9.23
C GLU A 109 -13.82 12.67 8.81
N ALA A 110 -13.15 11.57 9.12
CA ALA A 110 -13.67 10.23 8.83
C ALA A 110 -14.99 9.94 9.56
N VAL A 111 -15.13 10.38 10.83
CA VAL A 111 -16.36 10.22 11.60
C VAL A 111 -17.50 11.07 11.04
N VAL A 112 -17.24 12.33 10.72
CA VAL A 112 -18.26 13.22 10.11
C VAL A 112 -18.76 12.63 8.80
N THR A 113 -17.86 12.25 7.90
CA THR A 113 -18.22 11.66 6.60
C THR A 113 -18.98 10.34 6.76
N MET A 114 -18.56 9.48 7.70
CA MET A 114 -19.29 8.25 7.99
C MET A 114 -20.72 8.54 8.48
N LEU A 115 -20.91 9.56 9.31
CA LEU A 115 -22.23 9.94 9.83
C LEU A 115 -23.13 10.60 8.79
N GLU A 116 -22.56 11.26 7.78
CA GLU A 116 -23.30 11.75 6.62
C GLU A 116 -23.88 10.60 5.80
N LEU A 117 -23.09 9.54 5.59
CA LEU A 117 -23.54 8.34 4.87
C LEU A 117 -24.49 7.48 5.71
N PHE A 118 -24.22 7.35 7.00
CA PHE A 118 -24.95 6.47 7.93
C PHE A 118 -25.33 7.19 9.22
N PRO A 119 -26.35 8.07 9.21
CA PRO A 119 -26.78 8.81 10.40
C PRO A 119 -27.19 7.93 11.58
N ALA A 120 -27.56 6.68 11.31
CA ALA A 120 -27.91 5.69 12.33
C ALA A 120 -26.75 5.36 13.27
N PHE A 121 -25.50 5.56 12.84
CA PHE A 121 -24.28 5.22 13.62
C PHE A 121 -23.88 6.31 14.64
N ARG A 122 -24.65 7.40 14.77
CA ARG A 122 -24.34 8.52 15.68
C ARG A 122 -24.16 8.15 17.16
N ARG A 123 -24.61 6.97 17.58
CA ARG A 123 -24.45 6.46 18.95
C ARG A 123 -23.43 5.33 19.06
N LEU A 124 -22.80 4.97 17.96
CA LEU A 124 -21.83 3.90 17.92
C LEU A 124 -20.58 4.31 18.69
N LYS A 125 -20.08 3.41 19.54
CA LYS A 125 -18.83 3.62 20.25
C LYS A 125 -17.68 3.03 19.47
N LEU A 126 -16.60 3.79 19.30
CA LEU A 126 -15.36 3.30 18.74
C LEU A 126 -14.49 2.70 19.86
N LEU A 127 -14.04 1.47 19.64
CA LEU A 127 -13.24 0.73 20.62
C LEU A 127 -11.75 0.92 20.39
N ARG A 128 -11.34 1.11 19.13
CA ARG A 128 -9.93 1.17 18.74
C ARG A 128 -9.74 1.98 17.48
N GLN A 129 -8.58 2.62 17.41
CA GLN A 129 -8.05 3.21 16.19
C GLN A 129 -6.61 2.78 15.97
N TRP A 130 -6.18 2.73 14.73
CA TRP A 130 -4.79 2.48 14.35
C TRP A 130 -4.46 3.13 13.01
N GLY A 131 -3.17 3.37 12.78
CA GLY A 131 -2.64 3.81 11.50
C GLY A 131 -1.76 2.76 10.85
N GLY A 132 -1.82 2.68 9.53
CA GLY A 132 -0.93 1.88 8.70
C GLY A 132 -0.20 2.76 7.68
N VAL A 133 1.07 2.46 7.44
CA VAL A 133 1.83 3.18 6.40
C VAL A 133 1.61 2.48 5.07
N LEU A 134 0.99 3.16 4.15
CA LEU A 134 0.82 2.71 2.76
C LEU A 134 1.74 3.50 1.83
N ASP A 135 1.96 2.97 0.64
CA ASP A 135 2.71 3.61 -0.43
C ASP A 135 1.81 3.85 -1.65
N ILE A 136 2.05 4.98 -2.27
CA ILE A 136 1.32 5.40 -3.47
C ILE A 136 2.33 5.76 -4.54
N ALA A 137 2.23 5.12 -5.70
CA ALA A 137 2.99 5.52 -6.88
C ALA A 137 2.47 6.87 -7.42
N HIS A 138 3.32 7.56 -8.17
CA HIS A 138 3.00 8.90 -8.66
C HIS A 138 1.72 8.96 -9.50
N ASP A 139 1.42 7.87 -10.21
CA ASP A 139 0.20 7.69 -11.02
C ASP A 139 -0.89 6.87 -10.31
N ALA A 140 -0.78 6.69 -8.99
CA ALA A 140 -1.67 5.90 -8.16
C ALA A 140 -1.84 4.42 -8.58
N THR A 141 -0.98 3.94 -9.48
CA THR A 141 -1.03 2.58 -10.03
C THR A 141 0.18 1.77 -9.54
N PRO A 142 0.02 0.48 -9.20
CA PRO A 142 1.11 -0.32 -8.63
C PRO A 142 2.32 -0.44 -9.55
N ILE A 143 3.47 -0.66 -8.94
CA ILE A 143 4.72 -0.99 -9.61
C ILE A 143 5.02 -2.46 -9.34
N ILE A 144 5.18 -3.26 -10.40
CA ILE A 144 5.60 -4.66 -10.34
C ILE A 144 6.75 -4.80 -11.35
N SER A 145 7.98 -4.72 -10.90
CA SER A 145 9.12 -4.55 -11.80
C SER A 145 10.40 -5.21 -11.30
N ALA A 146 11.23 -5.66 -12.24
CA ALA A 146 12.66 -5.68 -12.02
C ALA A 146 13.16 -4.23 -11.92
N THR A 147 14.31 -4.02 -11.33
CA THR A 147 14.95 -2.70 -11.21
C THR A 147 16.24 -2.67 -12.00
N ASP A 148 16.86 -1.49 -12.11
CA ASP A 148 18.19 -1.32 -12.72
C ASP A 148 19.30 -2.00 -11.91
N ILE A 149 19.00 -2.45 -10.69
CA ILE A 149 19.93 -3.21 -9.86
C ILE A 149 19.70 -4.70 -10.15
N PRO A 150 20.67 -5.41 -10.76
CA PRO A 150 20.52 -6.82 -11.09
C PRO A 150 20.16 -7.66 -9.86
N GLY A 151 19.12 -8.48 -9.98
CA GLY A 151 18.63 -9.32 -8.90
C GLY A 151 17.66 -8.65 -7.91
N LEU A 152 17.39 -7.34 -8.06
CA LEU A 152 16.42 -6.63 -7.22
C LEU A 152 15.08 -6.45 -7.94
N PHE A 153 14.01 -6.85 -7.26
CA PHE A 153 12.63 -6.74 -7.73
C PHE A 153 11.80 -5.95 -6.72
N VAL A 154 10.77 -5.29 -7.20
CA VAL A 154 9.86 -4.50 -6.36
C VAL A 154 8.40 -4.78 -6.69
N SER A 155 7.56 -4.80 -5.65
CA SER A 155 6.11 -4.66 -5.79
C SER A 155 5.63 -3.65 -4.76
N CYS A 156 5.24 -2.47 -5.22
CA CYS A 156 4.97 -1.31 -4.37
C CYS A 156 4.01 -0.32 -5.04
N GLY A 157 3.71 0.79 -4.35
CA GLY A 157 2.87 1.85 -4.89
C GLY A 157 1.38 1.50 -4.96
N TRP A 158 0.93 0.57 -4.15
CA TRP A 158 -0.42 0.02 -4.15
C TRP A 158 -1.42 0.93 -3.44
N TRP A 159 -2.04 1.84 -4.14
CA TRP A 159 -3.11 2.68 -3.58
C TRP A 159 -4.30 1.88 -3.05
N GLY A 160 -4.69 0.82 -3.67
CA GLY A 160 -5.84 -0.02 -3.31
C GLY A 160 -5.50 -1.51 -3.32
N GLY A 161 -4.33 -1.89 -2.82
CA GLY A 161 -3.70 -3.19 -3.03
C GLY A 161 -4.42 -4.40 -2.43
N PHE A 162 -5.24 -4.25 -1.40
CA PHE A 162 -5.81 -5.37 -0.64
C PHE A 162 -6.46 -6.44 -1.53
N LYS A 163 -7.36 -6.03 -2.42
CA LYS A 163 -8.07 -6.96 -3.33
C LYS A 163 -7.17 -7.57 -4.42
N ALA A 164 -6.07 -6.90 -4.76
CA ALA A 164 -5.19 -7.27 -5.86
C ALA A 164 -3.94 -8.07 -5.42
N VAL A 165 -3.72 -8.25 -4.11
CA VAL A 165 -2.55 -8.95 -3.54
C VAL A 165 -2.31 -10.33 -4.15
N PRO A 166 -3.31 -11.22 -4.35
CA PRO A 166 -3.07 -12.53 -4.96
C PRO A 166 -2.55 -12.43 -6.40
N ALA A 167 -3.14 -11.56 -7.20
CA ALA A 167 -2.71 -11.34 -8.58
C ALA A 167 -1.32 -10.67 -8.64
N GLY A 168 -1.08 -9.68 -7.78
CA GLY A 168 0.21 -9.03 -7.65
C GLY A 168 1.33 -9.99 -7.23
N GLY A 169 1.05 -10.86 -6.26
CA GLY A 169 1.99 -11.90 -5.83
C GLY A 169 2.31 -12.90 -6.94
N TYR A 170 1.29 -13.36 -7.65
CA TYR A 170 1.45 -14.28 -8.78
C TYR A 170 2.29 -13.68 -9.91
N THR A 171 1.96 -12.46 -10.33
CA THR A 171 2.66 -11.79 -11.44
C THR A 171 4.10 -11.41 -11.08
N LEU A 172 4.36 -11.01 -9.83
CA LEU A 172 5.72 -10.81 -9.32
C LEU A 172 6.52 -12.11 -9.31
N ALA A 173 5.93 -13.20 -8.82
CA ALA A 173 6.59 -14.52 -8.82
C ALA A 173 6.93 -14.98 -10.24
N HIS A 174 6.03 -14.78 -11.21
CA HIS A 174 6.28 -15.03 -12.62
C HIS A 174 7.49 -14.23 -13.13
N LEU A 175 7.53 -12.92 -12.88
CA LEU A 175 8.64 -12.05 -13.26
C LEU A 175 9.98 -12.53 -12.65
N ILE A 176 10.00 -12.87 -11.37
CA ILE A 176 11.20 -13.35 -10.69
C ILE A 176 11.69 -14.68 -11.29
N ALA A 177 10.78 -15.59 -11.62
CA ALA A 177 11.10 -16.91 -12.15
C ALA A 177 11.58 -16.85 -13.60
N THR A 178 10.89 -16.10 -14.45
CA THR A 178 11.11 -16.09 -15.90
C THR A 178 12.01 -14.96 -16.39
N GLY A 179 12.16 -13.89 -15.60
CA GLY A 179 12.79 -12.63 -16.02
C GLY A 179 11.92 -11.77 -16.93
N GLN A 180 10.67 -12.20 -17.21
CA GLN A 180 9.74 -11.48 -18.08
C GLN A 180 8.47 -11.10 -17.33
N PRO A 181 7.91 -9.90 -17.52
CA PRO A 181 6.63 -9.52 -16.94
C PRO A 181 5.53 -10.46 -17.42
N HIS A 182 4.64 -10.84 -16.53
CA HIS A 182 3.39 -11.50 -16.95
C HIS A 182 2.54 -10.52 -17.79
N SER A 183 1.82 -11.01 -18.80
CA SER A 183 1.06 -10.16 -19.74
C SER A 183 0.11 -9.18 -19.03
N VAL A 184 -0.55 -9.62 -17.95
CA VAL A 184 -1.45 -8.77 -17.14
C VAL A 184 -0.67 -7.67 -16.39
N ALA A 185 0.58 -7.91 -16.03
CA ALA A 185 1.41 -6.96 -15.28
C ALA A 185 2.39 -6.16 -16.15
N ALA A 186 2.43 -6.41 -17.44
CA ALA A 186 3.37 -5.76 -18.35
C ALA A 186 3.32 -4.22 -18.31
N PRO A 187 2.15 -3.57 -18.17
CA PRO A 187 2.09 -2.11 -18.06
C PRO A 187 2.64 -1.56 -16.74
N PHE A 188 2.75 -2.38 -15.68
CA PHE A 188 3.06 -1.94 -14.32
C PHE A 188 4.56 -1.87 -14.01
N THR A 189 5.42 -1.86 -15.03
CA THR A 189 6.87 -1.76 -14.84
C THR A 189 7.32 -0.34 -14.48
N LEU A 190 8.54 -0.21 -13.96
CA LEU A 190 9.16 1.09 -13.66
C LEU A 190 9.41 1.92 -14.91
N ASP A 191 9.58 1.29 -16.07
CA ASP A 191 9.89 1.97 -17.33
C ASP A 191 8.87 3.03 -17.72
N ARG A 192 7.58 2.85 -17.34
CA ARG A 192 6.54 3.84 -17.61
C ARG A 192 6.82 5.22 -17.02
N PHE A 193 7.58 5.28 -15.90
CA PHE A 193 7.97 6.57 -15.31
C PHE A 193 9.13 7.23 -16.05
N HIS A 194 10.01 6.45 -16.66
CA HIS A 194 11.11 6.96 -17.49
C HIS A 194 10.58 7.57 -18.80
N HIS A 195 9.51 7.01 -19.36
CA HIS A 195 8.88 7.45 -20.60
C HIS A 195 7.69 8.39 -20.38
N LEU A 196 7.31 8.67 -19.12
CA LEU A 196 6.13 9.45 -18.74
C LEU A 196 4.80 8.83 -19.23
N ASP A 197 4.79 7.52 -19.43
CA ASP A 197 3.62 6.74 -19.85
C ASP A 197 2.77 6.35 -18.63
N PHE A 198 2.24 7.37 -17.94
CA PHE A 198 1.46 7.17 -16.72
C PHE A 198 0.16 6.44 -17.02
N ILE A 199 -0.18 5.49 -16.15
CA ILE A 199 -1.46 4.79 -16.21
C ILE A 199 -2.49 5.64 -15.47
N VAL A 200 -3.50 6.11 -16.23
CA VAL A 200 -4.63 6.84 -15.63
C VAL A 200 -5.79 5.87 -15.51
N GLU A 201 -6.04 5.37 -14.30
CA GLU A 201 -7.24 4.57 -14.03
C GLU A 201 -8.47 5.49 -14.04
N SER A 202 -9.45 5.18 -14.89
CA SER A 202 -10.75 5.85 -14.85
C SER A 202 -11.44 5.53 -13.53
N GLY A 203 -11.69 6.53 -12.70
CA GLY A 203 -12.34 6.39 -11.38
C GLY A 203 -11.41 6.44 -10.17
N THR A 204 -10.11 6.61 -10.35
CA THR A 204 -9.25 7.08 -9.26
C THR A 204 -9.37 8.58 -9.19
N THR A 205 -10.02 9.09 -8.15
CA THR A 205 -9.93 10.51 -7.82
C THR A 205 -8.47 10.78 -7.50
N THR A 206 -7.77 11.42 -8.43
CA THR A 206 -6.47 12.03 -8.13
C THR A 206 -6.74 13.02 -7.01
N ALA A 207 -6.23 12.75 -5.83
CA ALA A 207 -6.25 13.72 -4.74
C ALA A 207 -5.60 15.00 -5.28
N ARG A 208 -6.43 16.02 -5.46
CA ARG A 208 -6.01 17.38 -5.83
C ARG A 208 -5.33 18.04 -4.63
#